data_2ecda4404bf3d3f53160bf02d56ca2e2
#
_entry.id   2ecda4404bf3d3f53160bf02d56ca2e2
#
_cell.length_a   1.000
_cell.length_b   1.000
_cell.length_c   1.000
_cell.angle_alpha   90.00
_cell.angle_beta   90.00
_cell.angle_gamma   90.00
#
_symmetry.space_group_name_H-M   'P 1'
#
loop_
_entity.id
_entity.type
_entity.pdbx_description
1 polymer ?
#
loop_
_entity_poly.entity_id
_entity_poly.type
_entity_poly.pdbx_seq_one_letter_code
_entity_poly.pdbx_strand_id
1 'polypeptide(L)' 'LNERQQEILLFIKEKQKIQISEVEEAFKQHSRNTIKKDLTYLTNEGMIFKTGTLKGTRYHYNEP' A
#
# COMPACT_ATOMS: atom_id res chain seq x y z
N LEU A 1 -8.69 -11.34 -1.27
CA LEU A 1 -7.44 -10.82 -0.71
C LEU A 1 -6.86 -11.81 0.29
N ASN A 2 -5.54 -11.96 0.32
CA ASN A 2 -4.93 -12.71 1.38
C ASN A 2 -4.84 -11.84 2.65
N GLU A 3 -4.47 -12.47 3.75
CA GLU A 3 -4.46 -11.80 5.04
C GLU A 3 -3.51 -10.59 5.07
N ARG A 4 -2.32 -10.74 4.48
CA ARG A 4 -1.35 -9.66 4.42
C ARG A 4 -1.87 -8.48 3.62
N GLN A 5 -2.52 -8.75 2.48
CA GLN A 5 -3.09 -7.69 1.64
C GLN A 5 -4.21 -6.96 2.36
N GLN A 6 -5.03 -7.67 3.12
CA GLN A 6 -6.08 -7.05 3.91
C GLN A 6 -5.50 -6.13 4.98
N GLU A 7 -4.44 -6.56 5.64
CA GLU A 7 -3.78 -5.75 6.67
C GLU A 7 -3.16 -4.49 6.07
N ILE A 8 -2.52 -4.61 4.91
CA ILE A 8 -1.94 -3.45 4.23
C ILE A 8 -3.05 -2.48 3.84
N LEU A 9 -4.15 -2.99 3.30
CA LEU A 9 -5.27 -2.16 2.89
C LEU A 9 -5.85 -1.39 4.07
N LEU A 10 -6.04 -2.08 5.21
CA LEU A 10 -6.54 -1.42 6.42
C LEU A 10 -5.59 -0.35 6.92
N PHE A 11 -4.30 -0.62 6.85
CA PHE A 11 -3.29 0.36 7.25
C PHE A 11 -3.39 1.62 6.41
N ILE A 12 -3.51 1.47 5.09
CA ILE A 12 -3.65 2.60 4.17
C ILE A 12 -4.96 3.33 4.43
N LYS A 13 -6.04 2.58 4.68
CA LYS A 13 -7.34 3.17 4.96
C LYS A 13 -7.30 4.06 6.20
N GLU A 14 -6.63 3.61 7.25
CA GLU A 14 -6.51 4.38 8.48
C GLU A 14 -5.70 5.65 8.29
N LYS A 15 -4.60 5.54 7.54
CA LYS A 15 -3.71 6.69 7.31
C LYS A 15 -4.23 7.61 6.21
N GLN A 16 -5.05 7.11 5.32
CA GLN A 16 -5.61 7.79 4.15
C GLN A 16 -4.58 8.11 3.08
N LYS A 17 -3.37 8.47 3.45
CA LYS A 17 -2.30 8.80 2.52
C LYS A 17 -0.97 8.45 3.18
N ILE A 18 -0.18 7.59 2.53
CA ILE A 18 1.12 7.19 3.07
C ILE A 18 2.15 7.00 1.97
N GLN A 19 3.41 7.05 2.38
CA GLN A 19 4.52 6.72 1.49
C GLN A 19 4.81 5.23 1.59
N ILE A 20 5.42 4.68 0.52
CA ILE A 20 5.78 3.27 0.50
C ILE A 20 6.73 2.91 1.66
N SER A 21 7.61 3.84 2.04
CA SER A 21 8.54 3.60 3.16
C SER A 21 7.80 3.34 4.46
N GLU A 22 6.65 3.99 4.66
CA GLU A 22 5.83 3.78 5.86
C GLU A 22 5.22 2.38 5.87
N VAL A 23 4.78 1.91 4.70
CA VAL A 23 4.25 0.55 4.57
C VAL A 23 5.36 -0.48 4.82
N GLU A 24 6.52 -0.26 4.22
CA GLU A 24 7.66 -1.16 4.39
C GLU A 24 8.07 -1.26 5.85
N GLU A 25 8.06 -0.15 6.56
CA GLU A 25 8.42 -0.14 7.98
C GLU A 25 7.37 -0.86 8.83
N ALA A 26 6.09 -0.63 8.53
CA ALA A 26 5.00 -1.26 9.30
C ALA A 26 4.95 -2.77 9.07
N PHE A 27 5.37 -3.24 7.90
CA PHE A 27 5.33 -4.65 7.53
C PHE A 27 6.72 -5.20 7.26
N LYS A 28 7.69 -4.79 8.04
CA LYS A 28 9.11 -5.12 7.79
C LYS A 28 9.46 -6.60 7.94
N GLN A 29 8.57 -7.41 8.49
CA GLN A 29 8.75 -8.85 8.54
C GLN A 29 8.62 -9.49 7.16
N HIS A 30 8.14 -8.75 6.19
CA HIS A 30 8.02 -9.19 4.80
C HIS A 30 9.04 -8.46 3.94
N SER A 31 9.46 -9.08 2.83
CA SER A 31 10.43 -8.45 1.94
C SER A 31 9.80 -7.27 1.22
N ARG A 32 10.66 -6.33 0.79
CA ARG A 32 10.20 -5.18 0.02
C ARG A 32 9.51 -5.60 -1.27
N ASN A 33 10.01 -6.65 -1.92
CA ASN A 33 9.39 -7.15 -3.14
C ASN A 33 7.98 -7.66 -2.88
N THR A 34 7.78 -8.35 -1.76
CA THR A 34 6.45 -8.84 -1.39
C THR A 34 5.49 -7.68 -1.18
N ILE A 35 5.92 -6.65 -0.45
CA ILE A 35 5.10 -5.48 -0.21
C ILE A 35 4.76 -4.76 -1.51
N LYS A 36 5.75 -4.61 -2.41
CA LYS A 36 5.51 -3.98 -3.71
C LYS A 36 4.50 -4.74 -4.54
N LYS A 37 4.57 -6.07 -4.53
CA LYS A 37 3.60 -6.90 -5.25
C LYS A 37 2.20 -6.72 -4.70
N ASP A 38 2.06 -6.65 -3.38
CA ASP A 38 0.76 -6.45 -2.77
C ASP A 38 0.19 -5.07 -3.09
N LEU A 39 1.03 -4.04 -3.06
CA LEU A 39 0.59 -2.68 -3.40
C LEU A 39 0.17 -2.60 -4.86
N THR A 40 0.92 -3.25 -5.75
CA THR A 40 0.55 -3.32 -7.17
C THR A 40 -0.79 -4.02 -7.35
N TYR A 41 -0.98 -5.14 -6.66
CA TYR A 41 -2.24 -5.87 -6.73
C TYR A 41 -3.41 -5.00 -6.26
N LEU A 42 -3.27 -4.35 -5.12
CA LEU A 42 -4.33 -3.51 -4.58
C LEU A 42 -4.63 -2.32 -5.50
N THR A 43 -3.60 -1.76 -6.12
CA THR A 43 -3.76 -0.67 -7.08
C THR A 43 -4.52 -1.15 -8.31
N ASN A 44 -4.15 -2.32 -8.83
CA ASN A 44 -4.80 -2.88 -10.03
C ASN A 44 -6.26 -3.24 -9.76
N GLU A 45 -6.59 -3.60 -8.52
CA GLU A 45 -7.96 -3.91 -8.14
C GLU A 45 -8.78 -2.66 -7.80
N GLY A 46 -8.16 -1.49 -7.86
CA GLY A 46 -8.86 -0.24 -7.61
C GLY A 46 -9.13 0.07 -6.14
N MET A 47 -8.49 -0.65 -5.24
CA MET A 47 -8.70 -0.46 -3.80
C MET A 47 -7.87 0.67 -3.23
N ILE A 48 -6.76 0.97 -3.88
CA ILE A 48 -5.89 2.10 -3.55
C ILE A 48 -5.47 2.74 -4.87
N PHE A 49 -4.94 3.96 -4.79
CA PHE A 49 -4.35 4.58 -5.97
C PHE A 49 -3.07 5.30 -5.59
N LYS A 50 -2.25 5.54 -6.59
CA LYS A 50 -0.91 6.07 -6.41
C LYS A 50 -0.82 7.47 -7.02
N THR A 51 -0.20 8.41 -6.32
CA THR A 51 0.08 9.74 -6.84
C THR A 51 1.56 10.05 -6.68
N GLY A 52 2.05 11.01 -7.47
CA GLY A 52 3.45 11.41 -7.44
C GLY A 52 4.33 10.42 -8.18
N THR A 53 5.63 10.68 -8.16
CA THR A 53 6.62 9.86 -8.83
C THR A 53 7.85 9.69 -7.95
N LEU A 54 8.56 8.59 -8.13
CA LEU A 54 9.83 8.32 -7.44
C LEU A 54 9.67 8.52 -5.94
N LYS A 55 10.49 9.39 -5.33
CA LYS A 55 10.47 9.62 -3.88
C LYS A 55 9.19 10.30 -3.40
N GLY A 56 8.47 10.95 -4.31
CA GLY A 56 7.23 11.62 -3.97
C GLY A 56 6.00 10.74 -4.08
N THR A 57 6.18 9.45 -4.37
CA THR A 57 5.06 8.53 -4.52
C THR A 57 4.31 8.34 -3.21
N ARG A 58 2.99 8.48 -3.29
CA ARG A 58 2.07 8.29 -2.17
C ARG A 58 0.99 7.31 -2.58
N TYR A 59 0.57 6.48 -1.63
CA TYR A 59 -0.57 5.58 -1.82
C TYR A 59 -1.74 6.12 -1.02
N HIS A 60 -2.92 6.08 -1.62
CA HIS A 60 -4.15 6.61 -1.04
C HIS A 60 -5.21 5.54 -1.02
N TYR A 61 -6.01 5.50 0.05
CA TYR A 61 -7.16 4.62 0.09
C TYR A 61 -8.20 5.15 -0.91
N ASN A 62 -8.70 4.26 -1.75
CA ASN A 62 -9.70 4.63 -2.76
C ASN A 62 -11.09 4.31 -2.21
N GLU A 63 -11.77 5.31 -1.72
CA GLU A 63 -13.11 5.16 -1.19
C GLU A 63 -14.08 4.69 -2.27
N PRO A 64 -14.92 3.67 -1.99
CA PRO A 64 -15.91 3.21 -2.96
C PRO A 64 -17.01 4.23 -3.21
#